data_db78ff40ef120aab68cde2caff58f3e9
#
_entry.id   db78ff40ef120aab68cde2caff58f3e9
#
_cell.length_a   1.000
_cell.length_b   1.000
_cell.length_c   1.000
_cell.angle_alpha   90.00
_cell.angle_beta   90.00
_cell.angle_gamma   90.00
#
_symmetry.space_group_name_H-M   'P 1'
#
loop_
_entity.id
_entity.type
_entity.pdbx_description
1 polymer ?
#
loop_
_entity_poly.entity_id
_entity_poly.type
_entity_poly.pdbx_seq_one_letter_code
_entity_poly.pdbx_strand_id
1 'polypeptide(L)'
;LNLNPQRHMVPMWGLGEAPAFREYLADQLSVPADEVVSWEMMAHDLSPAGFAGLDDAFLVSSRLDNQLSCFVATRSLLEVADGPGDAIAVLALFDHEEVGSVSTTGAASPFLRRQIERIWASLEADLEATIAASSASLVISADGAHATHPNYVDRHEPDHRIALNGGPVVKINANQRYATDATSQAAFELACREAEVPVQRFVSRTDLACGSTIGPATAGELGIGVVDAGMAQLAMHSARETAGSLDPGWFEAALSVALRG
;
A
#
# COMPACT_ATOMS: atom_id res chain seq x y z
N LEU A 1 18.49 -21.36 5.55
CA LEU A 1 18.70 -21.04 6.96
C LEU A 1 17.33 -20.68 7.57
N ASN A 2 16.93 -21.39 8.62
CA ASN A 2 15.67 -21.07 9.32
C ASN A 2 16.01 -20.26 10.59
N LEU A 3 15.80 -18.94 10.52
CA LEU A 3 16.10 -18.04 11.64
C LEU A 3 15.00 -18.14 12.71
N ASN A 4 15.41 -18.18 13.97
CA ASN A 4 14.51 -18.01 15.11
C ASN A 4 14.52 -16.52 15.49
N PRO A 5 13.40 -15.77 15.32
CA PRO A 5 13.38 -14.33 15.59
C PRO A 5 13.80 -13.97 17.00
N GLN A 6 13.38 -14.77 17.99
CA GLN A 6 13.68 -14.52 19.41
C GLN A 6 15.18 -14.65 19.76
N ARG A 7 15.92 -15.46 18.99
CA ARG A 7 17.31 -15.75 19.29
C ARG A 7 18.30 -15.12 18.34
N HIS A 8 17.92 -14.98 17.06
CA HIS A 8 18.84 -14.64 15.98
C HIS A 8 18.62 -13.25 15.42
N MET A 9 17.54 -12.56 15.81
CA MET A 9 17.17 -11.25 15.28
C MET A 9 17.15 -10.14 16.33
N VAL A 10 17.74 -10.40 17.50
CA VAL A 10 17.88 -9.37 18.55
C VAL A 10 18.92 -8.34 18.08
N PRO A 11 18.57 -7.05 18.01
CA PRO A 11 19.51 -6.00 17.62
C PRO A 11 20.66 -5.87 18.63
N MET A 12 21.86 -5.63 18.14
CA MET A 12 22.99 -5.22 18.98
C MET A 12 22.90 -3.71 19.22
N TRP A 13 22.79 -3.31 20.48
CA TRP A 13 22.71 -1.93 20.88
C TRP A 13 24.07 -1.24 20.96
N GLY A 14 25.08 -1.94 21.50
CA GLY A 14 26.42 -1.38 21.70
C GLY A 14 27.45 -2.47 21.99
N LEU A 15 28.70 -2.04 22.15
CA LEU A 15 29.83 -2.88 22.53
C LEU A 15 30.35 -2.47 23.91
N GLY A 16 30.82 -3.45 24.69
CA GLY A 16 31.36 -3.19 26.05
C GLY A 16 30.28 -2.69 27.01
N GLU A 17 30.59 -1.70 27.81
CA GLU A 17 29.69 -1.10 28.79
C GLU A 17 28.82 -0.01 28.13
N ALA A 18 27.83 -0.43 27.36
CA ALA A 18 26.84 0.50 26.80
C ALA A 18 25.85 0.94 27.89
N PRO A 19 25.36 2.20 27.88
CA PRO A 19 24.33 2.66 28.80
C PRO A 19 23.02 1.87 28.62
N ALA A 20 22.18 1.84 29.63
CA ALA A 20 20.82 1.35 29.46
C ALA A 20 20.09 2.19 28.41
N PHE A 21 19.27 1.55 27.57
CA PHE A 21 18.63 2.24 26.43
C PHE A 21 17.75 3.43 26.88
N ARG A 22 17.07 3.30 28.04
CA ARG A 22 16.31 4.40 28.64
C ARG A 22 17.18 5.62 28.95
N GLU A 23 18.36 5.39 29.51
CA GLU A 23 19.34 6.46 29.84
C GLU A 23 19.83 7.18 28.58
N TYR A 24 20.12 6.40 27.52
CA TYR A 24 20.46 6.96 26.21
C TYR A 24 19.34 7.83 25.65
N LEU A 25 18.09 7.35 25.68
CA LEU A 25 16.94 8.14 25.21
C LEU A 25 16.74 9.42 26.02
N ALA A 26 16.89 9.34 27.34
CA ALA A 26 16.80 10.48 28.23
C ALA A 26 17.85 11.56 27.89
N ASP A 27 19.09 11.14 27.63
CA ASP A 27 20.17 12.01 27.18
C ASP A 27 19.85 12.68 25.83
N GLN A 28 19.40 11.88 24.83
CA GLN A 28 19.02 12.40 23.51
C GLN A 28 17.86 13.41 23.58
N LEU A 29 16.93 13.21 24.49
CA LEU A 29 15.76 14.09 24.70
C LEU A 29 16.03 15.22 25.68
N SER A 30 17.18 15.20 26.38
CA SER A 30 17.54 16.14 27.43
C SER A 30 16.51 16.20 28.57
N VAL A 31 16.05 15.02 28.99
CA VAL A 31 15.09 14.85 30.11
C VAL A 31 15.64 13.86 31.15
N PRO A 32 15.15 13.85 32.39
CA PRO A 32 15.44 12.80 33.36
C PRO A 32 15.00 11.41 32.88
N ALA A 33 15.76 10.37 33.21
CA ALA A 33 15.49 9.01 32.74
C ALA A 33 14.14 8.43 33.23
N ASP A 34 13.64 8.89 34.37
CA ASP A 34 12.35 8.52 34.94
C ASP A 34 11.17 9.16 34.21
N GLU A 35 11.39 10.24 33.46
CA GLU A 35 10.39 10.83 32.59
C GLU A 35 10.19 10.06 31.28
N VAL A 36 11.13 9.20 30.89
CA VAL A 36 10.98 8.30 29.74
C VAL A 36 10.15 7.08 30.16
N VAL A 37 8.83 7.14 30.03
CA VAL A 37 7.90 6.13 30.53
C VAL A 37 7.84 4.90 29.61
N SER A 38 7.80 5.11 28.29
CA SER A 38 7.77 4.04 27.28
C SER A 38 8.38 4.52 25.97
N TRP A 39 8.65 3.57 25.07
CA TRP A 39 9.14 3.86 23.72
C TRP A 39 8.75 2.75 22.76
N GLU A 40 8.71 3.09 21.50
CA GLU A 40 8.61 2.15 20.38
C GLU A 40 9.86 2.25 19.51
N MET A 41 10.35 1.10 19.05
CA MET A 41 11.55 1.02 18.22
C MET A 41 11.33 0.09 17.04
N MET A 42 11.75 0.56 15.88
CA MET A 42 11.71 -0.21 14.64
C MET A 42 13.07 -0.14 13.95
N ALA A 43 13.59 -1.31 13.56
CA ALA A 43 14.79 -1.38 12.74
C ALA A 43 14.45 -1.02 11.29
N HIS A 44 15.33 -0.28 10.62
CA HIS A 44 15.19 0.02 9.21
C HIS A 44 16.54 0.02 8.49
N ASP A 45 16.54 -0.25 7.19
CA ASP A 45 17.72 -0.15 6.35
C ASP A 45 18.12 1.33 6.15
N LEU A 46 19.41 1.62 6.24
CA LEU A 46 19.97 2.97 6.09
C LEU A 46 20.49 3.24 4.67
N SER A 47 20.50 2.24 3.80
CA SER A 47 20.97 2.41 2.43
C SER A 47 20.06 3.36 1.66
N PRO A 48 20.59 4.38 0.97
CA PRO A 48 19.75 5.31 0.22
C PRO A 48 19.01 4.61 -0.91
N ALA A 49 17.84 5.14 -1.25
CA ALA A 49 17.15 4.77 -2.48
C ALA A 49 17.99 5.14 -3.71
N GLY A 50 17.82 4.42 -4.80
CA GLY A 50 18.54 4.70 -6.04
C GLY A 50 17.97 3.94 -7.23
N PHE A 51 18.44 4.35 -8.40
CA PHE A 51 18.18 3.62 -9.62
C PHE A 51 19.28 2.59 -9.89
N ALA A 52 18.94 1.51 -10.57
CA ALA A 52 19.84 0.41 -10.88
C ALA A 52 19.46 -0.26 -12.20
N GLY A 53 20.35 -1.17 -12.65
CA GLY A 53 20.16 -1.91 -13.90
C GLY A 53 20.56 -1.12 -15.13
N LEU A 54 20.37 -1.72 -16.30
CA LEU A 54 20.62 -1.07 -17.58
C LEU A 54 19.58 0.04 -17.78
N ASP A 55 20.03 1.22 -18.17
CA ASP A 55 19.18 2.40 -18.42
C ASP A 55 18.29 2.78 -17.23
N ASP A 56 18.78 2.58 -16.01
CA ASP A 56 18.06 2.88 -14.77
C ASP A 56 16.67 2.21 -14.68
N ALA A 57 16.56 0.99 -15.20
CA ALA A 57 15.30 0.27 -15.32
C ALA A 57 14.64 -0.08 -13.97
N PHE A 58 15.40 -0.04 -12.87
CA PHE A 58 14.94 -0.41 -11.54
C PHE A 58 15.03 0.75 -10.56
N LEU A 59 13.99 0.91 -9.76
CA LEU A 59 14.00 1.68 -8.52
C LEU A 59 14.25 0.71 -7.36
N VAL A 60 15.27 0.96 -6.55
CA VAL A 60 15.68 0.09 -5.43
C VAL A 60 15.69 0.87 -4.13
N SER A 61 14.94 0.41 -3.15
CA SER A 61 14.87 1.02 -1.81
C SER A 61 14.35 0.02 -0.78
N SER A 62 14.46 0.36 0.48
CA SER A 62 13.64 -0.27 1.53
C SER A 62 12.22 0.30 1.47
N ARG A 63 11.24 -0.48 1.89
CA ARG A 63 9.85 -0.05 2.11
C ARG A 63 9.17 0.60 0.89
N LEU A 64 9.50 0.14 -0.33
CA LEU A 64 8.71 0.48 -1.51
C LEU A 64 7.27 -0.01 -1.32
N ASP A 65 7.12 -1.16 -0.69
CA ASP A 65 5.90 -1.61 -0.06
C ASP A 65 5.80 -0.99 1.36
N ASN A 66 4.86 -0.04 1.64
CA ASN A 66 3.95 0.53 0.64
C ASN A 66 4.16 2.06 0.48
N GLN A 67 5.35 2.57 0.81
CA GLN A 67 5.68 4.00 0.71
C GLN A 67 5.57 4.51 -0.74
N LEU A 68 5.80 3.65 -1.72
CA LEU A 68 5.70 4.03 -3.11
C LEU A 68 4.25 4.32 -3.51
N SER A 69 3.30 3.47 -3.10
CA SER A 69 1.87 3.72 -3.32
C SER A 69 1.38 4.94 -2.55
N CYS A 70 1.84 5.14 -1.31
CA CYS A 70 1.52 6.34 -0.52
C CYS A 70 1.98 7.62 -1.23
N PHE A 71 3.19 7.63 -1.76
CA PHE A 71 3.75 8.76 -2.51
C PHE A 71 2.95 9.04 -3.78
N VAL A 72 2.73 8.02 -4.61
CA VAL A 72 2.02 8.14 -5.88
C VAL A 72 0.58 8.59 -5.67
N ALA A 73 -0.15 8.00 -4.73
CA ALA A 73 -1.52 8.38 -4.43
C ALA A 73 -1.63 9.82 -3.89
N THR A 74 -0.63 10.27 -3.10
CA THR A 74 -0.57 11.65 -2.63
C THR A 74 -0.38 12.62 -3.81
N ARG A 75 0.51 12.30 -4.74
CA ARG A 75 0.72 13.11 -5.94
C ARG A 75 -0.52 13.18 -6.82
N SER A 76 -1.18 12.03 -7.03
CA SER A 76 -2.42 11.97 -7.80
C SER A 76 -3.54 12.80 -7.19
N LEU A 77 -3.69 12.76 -5.85
CA LEU A 77 -4.66 13.61 -5.15
C LEU A 77 -4.34 15.10 -5.33
N LEU A 78 -3.07 15.50 -5.18
CA LEU A 78 -2.65 16.89 -5.37
C LEU A 78 -2.87 17.38 -6.80
N GLU A 79 -2.69 16.52 -7.80
CA GLU A 79 -2.94 16.86 -9.20
C GLU A 79 -4.42 17.17 -9.48
N VAL A 80 -5.34 16.45 -8.82
CA VAL A 80 -6.78 16.63 -9.05
C VAL A 80 -7.46 17.62 -8.09
N ALA A 81 -6.78 18.04 -7.01
CA ALA A 81 -7.38 18.82 -5.92
C ALA A 81 -8.03 20.13 -6.35
N ASP A 82 -7.47 20.82 -7.36
CA ASP A 82 -7.97 22.10 -7.87
C ASP A 82 -8.76 21.92 -9.20
N GLY A 83 -8.94 20.70 -9.66
CA GLY A 83 -9.61 20.38 -10.92
C GLY A 83 -11.14 20.35 -10.79
N PRO A 84 -11.85 20.50 -11.91
CA PRO A 84 -13.27 20.20 -11.94
C PRO A 84 -13.47 18.69 -11.77
N GLY A 85 -14.34 18.30 -10.88
CA GLY A 85 -14.72 16.90 -10.65
C GLY A 85 -16.09 16.81 -10.01
N ASP A 86 -16.84 15.79 -10.36
CA ASP A 86 -18.16 15.51 -9.77
C ASP A 86 -18.03 14.58 -8.55
N ALA A 87 -16.81 14.15 -8.21
CA ALA A 87 -16.50 13.25 -7.10
C ALA A 87 -15.70 13.95 -5.99
N ILE A 88 -15.85 13.46 -4.78
CA ILE A 88 -14.99 13.83 -3.64
C ILE A 88 -13.82 12.86 -3.60
N ALA A 89 -12.63 13.33 -3.99
CA ALA A 89 -11.41 12.55 -3.92
C ALA A 89 -10.91 12.48 -2.46
N VAL A 90 -10.69 11.26 -1.97
CA VAL A 90 -10.22 11.00 -0.60
C VAL A 90 -9.00 10.10 -0.64
N LEU A 91 -7.94 10.48 0.04
CA LEU A 91 -6.79 9.62 0.32
C LEU A 91 -6.78 9.22 1.79
N ALA A 92 -6.72 7.92 2.07
CA ALA A 92 -6.52 7.39 3.41
C ALA A 92 -5.22 6.61 3.46
N LEU A 93 -4.33 6.97 4.39
CA LEU A 93 -3.09 6.26 4.68
C LEU A 93 -3.26 5.56 6.03
N PHE A 94 -3.13 4.25 6.05
CA PHE A 94 -3.34 3.42 7.22
C PHE A 94 -2.04 2.95 7.84
N ASP A 95 -2.04 2.76 9.15
CA ASP A 95 -0.97 2.07 9.86
C ASP A 95 -1.22 0.55 9.91
N HIS A 96 -0.16 -0.19 10.20
CA HIS A 96 -0.21 -1.59 10.61
C HIS A 96 -0.76 -2.58 9.57
N GLU A 97 -0.64 -2.26 8.27
CA GLU A 97 -1.03 -3.20 7.22
C GLU A 97 -0.28 -4.53 7.36
N GLU A 98 1.04 -4.47 7.49
CA GLU A 98 1.98 -5.61 7.56
C GLU A 98 1.77 -6.54 8.77
N VAL A 99 1.02 -6.08 9.75
CA VAL A 99 0.68 -6.85 10.97
C VAL A 99 -0.83 -7.12 11.11
N GLY A 100 -1.59 -6.94 10.01
CA GLY A 100 -2.98 -7.39 9.89
C GLY A 100 -4.05 -6.31 10.06
N SER A 101 -3.70 -5.03 10.04
CA SER A 101 -4.63 -3.87 10.02
C SER A 101 -5.57 -3.74 11.23
N VAL A 102 -5.38 -4.56 12.29
CA VAL A 102 -6.27 -4.60 13.47
C VAL A 102 -5.74 -3.66 14.55
N SER A 103 -5.82 -2.36 14.30
CA SER A 103 -5.46 -1.31 15.26
C SER A 103 -6.41 -0.13 15.11
N THR A 104 -6.32 0.87 15.97
CA THR A 104 -7.19 2.06 15.93
C THR A 104 -7.01 2.92 14.68
N THR A 105 -5.86 2.79 13.99
CA THR A 105 -5.47 3.50 12.77
C THR A 105 -5.30 2.58 11.56
N GLY A 106 -5.56 1.29 11.73
CA GLY A 106 -5.53 0.30 10.66
C GLY A 106 -6.81 0.24 9.83
N ALA A 107 -6.75 -0.37 8.67
CA ALA A 107 -7.87 -0.45 7.72
C ALA A 107 -9.07 -1.25 8.22
N ALA A 108 -8.88 -2.17 9.18
CA ALA A 108 -9.95 -2.93 9.83
C ALA A 108 -10.62 -2.16 11.00
N SER A 109 -10.30 -0.88 11.18
CA SER A 109 -10.92 -0.04 12.20
C SER A 109 -11.96 0.90 11.58
N PRO A 110 -12.87 1.45 12.36
CA PRO A 110 -13.82 2.46 11.89
C PRO A 110 -13.19 3.83 11.60
N PHE A 111 -11.86 3.93 11.49
CA PHE A 111 -11.15 5.19 11.26
C PHE A 111 -11.64 5.91 10.01
N LEU A 112 -11.53 5.25 8.85
CA LEU A 112 -11.92 5.86 7.56
C LEU A 112 -13.43 6.10 7.50
N ARG A 113 -14.25 5.13 7.93
CA ARG A 113 -15.70 5.29 7.98
C ARG A 113 -16.11 6.53 8.76
N ARG A 114 -15.54 6.77 9.94
CA ARG A 114 -15.82 7.96 10.75
C ARG A 114 -15.43 9.26 10.05
N GLN A 115 -14.34 9.28 9.25
CA GLN A 115 -13.99 10.48 8.50
C GLN A 115 -14.98 10.73 7.36
N ILE A 116 -15.39 9.70 6.64
CA ILE A 116 -16.41 9.80 5.59
C ILE A 116 -17.75 10.26 6.16
N GLU A 117 -18.20 9.70 7.29
CA GLU A 117 -19.42 10.14 7.99
C GLU A 117 -19.36 11.63 8.37
N ARG A 118 -18.20 12.12 8.81
CA ARG A 118 -17.98 13.54 9.09
C ARG A 118 -18.02 14.43 7.85
N ILE A 119 -17.50 13.94 6.72
CA ILE A 119 -17.60 14.64 5.43
C ILE A 119 -19.08 14.77 5.05
N TRP A 120 -19.85 13.68 5.07
CA TRP A 120 -21.29 13.72 4.77
C TRP A 120 -22.06 14.67 5.70
N ALA A 121 -21.77 14.63 6.98
CA ALA A 121 -22.39 15.53 7.95
C ALA A 121 -22.07 17.01 7.65
N SER A 122 -20.85 17.33 7.20
CA SER A 122 -20.47 18.69 6.86
C SER A 122 -21.14 19.20 5.56
N LEU A 123 -21.59 18.28 4.72
CA LEU A 123 -22.33 18.56 3.48
C LEU A 123 -23.86 18.53 3.71
N GLU A 124 -24.31 18.34 4.94
CA GLU A 124 -25.73 18.23 5.31
C GLU A 124 -26.46 17.12 4.50
N ALA A 125 -25.73 16.06 4.09
CA ALA A 125 -26.28 14.95 3.36
C ALA A 125 -27.23 14.11 4.24
N ASP A 126 -28.42 13.81 3.74
CA ASP A 126 -29.33 12.92 4.43
C ASP A 126 -28.91 11.43 4.23
N LEU A 127 -29.60 10.53 4.92
CA LEU A 127 -29.27 9.11 4.88
C LEU A 127 -29.36 8.54 3.46
N GLU A 128 -30.36 8.91 2.67
CA GLU A 128 -30.55 8.41 1.32
C GLU A 128 -29.43 8.90 0.38
N ALA A 129 -29.06 10.17 0.45
CA ALA A 129 -27.94 10.73 -0.30
C ALA A 129 -26.62 10.05 0.08
N THR A 130 -26.40 9.78 1.36
CA THR A 130 -25.21 9.07 1.84
C THR A 130 -25.14 7.65 1.28
N ILE A 131 -26.24 6.89 1.31
CA ILE A 131 -26.31 5.53 0.79
C ILE A 131 -26.07 5.52 -0.74
N ALA A 132 -26.75 6.40 -1.46
CA ALA A 132 -26.62 6.52 -2.91
C ALA A 132 -25.17 6.86 -3.32
N ALA A 133 -24.54 7.83 -2.66
CA ALA A 133 -23.16 8.23 -2.91
C ALA A 133 -22.18 7.08 -2.58
N SER A 134 -22.36 6.40 -1.44
CA SER A 134 -21.54 5.23 -1.09
C SER A 134 -21.63 4.12 -2.14
N SER A 135 -22.85 3.87 -2.65
CA SER A 135 -23.08 2.84 -3.69
C SER A 135 -22.47 3.22 -5.04
N ALA A 136 -22.32 4.50 -5.33
CA ALA A 136 -21.67 5.02 -6.54
C ALA A 136 -20.15 5.20 -6.39
N SER A 137 -19.63 5.05 -5.18
CA SER A 137 -18.20 5.25 -4.88
C SER A 137 -17.38 4.02 -5.24
N LEU A 138 -16.09 4.25 -5.51
CA LEU A 138 -15.08 3.20 -5.69
C LEU A 138 -13.88 3.49 -4.78
N VAL A 139 -13.37 2.45 -4.15
CA VAL A 139 -12.09 2.50 -3.43
C VAL A 139 -11.02 1.80 -4.26
N ILE A 140 -9.88 2.44 -4.41
CA ILE A 140 -8.66 1.83 -4.96
C ILE A 140 -7.75 1.51 -3.78
N SER A 141 -7.64 0.23 -3.43
CA SER A 141 -6.70 -0.29 -2.44
C SER A 141 -5.32 -0.37 -3.09
N ALA A 142 -4.52 0.68 -2.88
CA ALA A 142 -3.23 0.85 -3.52
C ALA A 142 -2.13 0.17 -2.70
N ASP A 143 -1.64 -0.98 -3.18
CA ASP A 143 -0.67 -1.81 -2.46
C ASP A 143 0.21 -2.63 -3.42
N GLY A 144 1.50 -2.84 -3.07
CA GLY A 144 2.47 -3.52 -3.91
C GLY A 144 1.99 -4.88 -4.45
N ALA A 145 2.47 -5.27 -5.63
CA ALA A 145 2.15 -6.55 -6.26
C ALA A 145 3.42 -7.35 -6.56
N HIS A 146 3.40 -8.67 -6.36
CA HIS A 146 4.55 -9.51 -6.66
C HIS A 146 4.82 -9.58 -8.17
N ALA A 147 5.99 -9.11 -8.61
CA ALA A 147 6.49 -9.36 -9.96
C ALA A 147 6.97 -10.81 -10.10
N THR A 148 6.87 -11.34 -11.31
CA THR A 148 7.37 -12.68 -11.63
C THR A 148 8.89 -12.69 -11.65
N HIS A 149 9.50 -13.24 -10.60
CA HIS A 149 10.96 -13.36 -10.53
C HIS A 149 11.48 -14.42 -11.51
N PRO A 150 12.46 -14.12 -12.37
CA PRO A 150 12.92 -15.04 -13.40
C PRO A 150 13.46 -16.36 -12.85
N ASN A 151 14.01 -16.37 -11.63
CA ASN A 151 14.52 -17.58 -10.98
C ASN A 151 13.45 -18.40 -10.26
N TYR A 152 12.23 -17.87 -10.11
CA TYR A 152 11.12 -18.48 -9.34
C TYR A 152 9.80 -18.40 -10.10
N VAL A 153 9.85 -18.57 -11.42
CA VAL A 153 8.67 -18.50 -12.30
C VAL A 153 7.59 -19.50 -11.89
N ASP A 154 8.00 -20.64 -11.34
CA ASP A 154 7.13 -21.69 -10.81
C ASP A 154 6.28 -21.26 -9.61
N ARG A 155 6.59 -20.12 -8.98
CA ARG A 155 5.80 -19.56 -7.88
C ARG A 155 4.61 -18.71 -8.35
N HIS A 156 4.54 -18.42 -9.63
CA HIS A 156 3.51 -17.60 -10.24
C HIS A 156 2.55 -18.44 -11.07
N GLU A 157 1.34 -17.94 -11.23
CA GLU A 157 0.37 -18.48 -12.15
C GLU A 157 0.91 -18.26 -13.60
N PRO A 158 0.95 -19.32 -14.45
CA PRO A 158 1.72 -19.28 -15.70
C PRO A 158 1.17 -18.32 -16.76
N ASP A 159 -0.16 -18.09 -16.76
CA ASP A 159 -0.82 -17.25 -17.77
C ASP A 159 -0.91 -15.76 -17.36
N HIS A 160 -0.61 -15.44 -16.09
CA HIS A 160 -0.67 -14.09 -15.52
C HIS A 160 0.68 -13.66 -14.95
N ARG A 161 1.70 -13.64 -15.81
CA ARG A 161 3.04 -13.20 -15.43
C ARG A 161 3.10 -11.69 -15.32
N ILE A 162 3.65 -11.20 -14.21
CA ILE A 162 3.77 -9.78 -13.91
C ILE A 162 5.20 -9.31 -14.17
N ALA A 163 5.36 -8.29 -14.99
CA ALA A 163 6.64 -7.67 -15.29
C ALA A 163 6.82 -6.36 -14.54
N LEU A 164 8.06 -6.03 -14.15
CA LEU A 164 8.45 -4.66 -13.81
C LEU A 164 8.38 -3.80 -15.08
N ASN A 165 8.06 -2.53 -14.94
CA ASN A 165 7.81 -1.63 -16.06
C ASN A 165 6.73 -2.17 -17.02
N GLY A 166 5.70 -2.79 -16.45
CA GLY A 166 4.56 -3.31 -17.19
C GLY A 166 3.25 -2.57 -16.89
N GLY A 167 3.30 -1.53 -16.06
CA GLY A 167 2.16 -0.73 -15.62
C GLY A 167 1.46 -1.29 -14.37
N PRO A 168 0.40 -0.61 -13.94
CA PRO A 168 -0.40 -1.03 -12.79
C PRO A 168 -0.85 -2.47 -12.86
N VAL A 169 -0.90 -3.13 -11.70
CA VAL A 169 -1.29 -4.53 -11.55
C VAL A 169 -2.59 -4.60 -10.77
N VAL A 170 -3.65 -5.07 -11.40
CA VAL A 170 -4.92 -5.41 -10.71
C VAL A 170 -4.78 -6.79 -10.08
N LYS A 171 -5.07 -6.90 -8.79
CA LYS A 171 -4.95 -8.15 -8.02
C LYS A 171 -6.31 -8.82 -7.89
N ILE A 172 -6.41 -10.11 -8.27
CA ILE A 172 -7.66 -10.88 -8.32
C ILE A 172 -7.51 -12.16 -7.48
N ASN A 173 -8.47 -12.44 -6.63
CA ASN A 173 -8.51 -13.67 -5.85
C ASN A 173 -9.94 -14.10 -5.54
N ALA A 174 -10.33 -15.30 -5.97
CA ALA A 174 -11.68 -15.85 -5.79
C ALA A 174 -12.06 -16.07 -4.30
N ASN A 175 -11.08 -16.18 -3.40
CA ASN A 175 -11.32 -16.29 -1.95
C ASN A 175 -11.34 -14.94 -1.25
N GLN A 176 -11.47 -13.84 -2.00
CA GLN A 176 -11.50 -12.47 -1.46
C GLN A 176 -10.30 -12.12 -0.56
N ARG A 177 -9.12 -12.65 -0.91
CA ARG A 177 -7.84 -12.17 -0.34
C ARG A 177 -7.50 -10.79 -0.89
N TYR A 178 -8.02 -10.46 -2.06
CA TYR A 178 -8.16 -9.14 -2.66
C TYR A 178 -9.63 -8.87 -2.89
N ALA A 179 -10.09 -7.65 -2.72
CA ALA A 179 -11.50 -7.29 -2.78
C ALA A 179 -12.02 -7.06 -4.22
N THR A 180 -11.13 -7.10 -5.20
CA THR A 180 -11.45 -6.86 -6.61
C THR A 180 -12.55 -7.80 -7.11
N ASP A 181 -13.57 -7.22 -7.71
CA ASP A 181 -14.59 -7.91 -8.51
C ASP A 181 -14.57 -7.42 -9.97
N ALA A 182 -15.44 -7.96 -10.81
CA ALA A 182 -15.47 -7.61 -12.23
C ALA A 182 -15.85 -6.14 -12.49
N THR A 183 -16.68 -5.55 -11.62
CA THR A 183 -17.13 -4.16 -11.77
C THR A 183 -16.03 -3.19 -11.37
N SER A 184 -15.43 -3.39 -10.21
CA SER A 184 -14.33 -2.55 -9.70
C SER A 184 -13.07 -2.68 -10.56
N GLN A 185 -12.75 -3.90 -11.05
CA GLN A 185 -11.71 -4.12 -12.04
C GLN A 185 -11.96 -3.31 -13.31
N ALA A 186 -13.16 -3.42 -13.88
CA ALA A 186 -13.49 -2.72 -15.12
C ALA A 186 -13.38 -1.20 -14.99
N ALA A 187 -13.82 -0.64 -13.87
CA ALA A 187 -13.70 0.79 -13.60
C ALA A 187 -12.24 1.25 -13.59
N PHE A 188 -11.35 0.54 -12.88
CA PHE A 188 -9.93 0.88 -12.84
C PHE A 188 -9.22 0.66 -14.17
N GLU A 189 -9.53 -0.43 -14.90
CA GLU A 189 -8.94 -0.66 -16.24
C GLU A 189 -9.41 0.39 -17.26
N LEU A 190 -10.61 0.94 -17.13
CA LEU A 190 -11.06 2.07 -17.94
C LEU A 190 -10.25 3.34 -17.63
N ALA A 191 -9.97 3.62 -16.37
CA ALA A 191 -9.07 4.73 -15.99
C ALA A 191 -7.66 4.54 -16.56
N CYS A 192 -7.10 3.32 -16.51
CA CYS A 192 -5.81 3.03 -17.15
C CYS A 192 -5.84 3.27 -18.66
N ARG A 193 -6.94 2.89 -19.31
CA ARG A 193 -7.12 3.11 -20.76
C ARG A 193 -7.20 4.60 -21.10
N GLU A 194 -7.93 5.39 -20.31
CA GLU A 194 -8.04 6.84 -20.49
C GLU A 194 -6.70 7.52 -20.25
N ALA A 195 -5.94 7.05 -19.26
CA ALA A 195 -4.57 7.52 -19.00
C ALA A 195 -3.54 7.06 -20.04
N GLU A 196 -3.93 6.22 -21.00
CA GLU A 196 -3.05 5.60 -22.01
C GLU A 196 -1.87 4.81 -21.39
N VAL A 197 -2.09 4.16 -20.23
CA VAL A 197 -1.09 3.35 -19.55
C VAL A 197 -1.41 1.85 -19.68
N PRO A 198 -0.38 0.99 -19.74
CA PRO A 198 -0.58 -0.47 -19.74
C PRO A 198 -1.16 -0.93 -18.39
N VAL A 199 -1.82 -2.08 -18.36
CA VAL A 199 -2.33 -2.69 -17.13
C VAL A 199 -2.08 -4.18 -17.15
N GLN A 200 -1.73 -4.74 -16.00
CA GLN A 200 -1.47 -6.16 -15.79
C GLN A 200 -2.49 -6.74 -14.81
N ARG A 201 -2.67 -8.07 -14.82
CA ARG A 201 -3.56 -8.78 -13.90
C ARG A 201 -2.78 -9.84 -13.15
N PHE A 202 -2.80 -9.76 -11.83
CA PHE A 202 -2.21 -10.75 -10.94
C PHE A 202 -3.30 -11.72 -10.46
N VAL A 203 -3.04 -13.00 -10.65
CA VAL A 203 -3.82 -14.09 -10.08
C VAL A 203 -2.87 -14.98 -9.30
N SER A 204 -3.17 -15.25 -8.03
CA SER A 204 -2.35 -16.17 -7.24
C SER A 204 -2.58 -17.62 -7.64
N ARG A 205 -1.54 -18.43 -7.60
CA ARG A 205 -1.67 -19.89 -7.77
C ARG A 205 -2.60 -20.45 -6.71
N THR A 206 -3.52 -21.33 -7.11
CA THR A 206 -4.53 -21.92 -6.22
C THR A 206 -3.95 -22.87 -5.18
N ASP A 207 -2.75 -23.40 -5.44
CA ASP A 207 -2.03 -24.36 -4.59
C ASP A 207 -0.99 -23.67 -3.66
N LEU A 208 -0.88 -22.36 -3.69
CA LEU A 208 -0.01 -21.58 -2.81
C LEU A 208 -0.82 -20.65 -1.90
N ALA A 209 -0.24 -20.32 -0.75
CA ALA A 209 -0.82 -19.31 0.12
C ALA A 209 -0.81 -17.94 -0.58
N CYS A 210 -1.92 -17.23 -0.47
CA CYS A 210 -2.04 -15.86 -0.93
C CYS A 210 -2.01 -14.90 0.26
N GLY A 211 -1.25 -13.81 0.15
CA GLY A 211 -1.34 -12.67 1.05
C GLY A 211 -2.73 -12.02 0.99
N SER A 212 -2.94 -10.99 1.77
CA SER A 212 -4.11 -10.13 1.71
C SER A 212 -3.62 -8.68 1.70
N THR A 213 -4.56 -7.75 1.52
CA THR A 213 -4.33 -6.31 1.49
C THR A 213 -5.32 -5.62 2.41
N ILE A 214 -5.27 -4.29 2.47
CA ILE A 214 -6.31 -3.49 3.14
C ILE A 214 -7.66 -3.54 2.40
N GLY A 215 -7.71 -3.96 1.13
CA GLY A 215 -8.92 -3.97 0.30
C GLY A 215 -10.10 -4.69 0.93
N PRO A 216 -9.98 -5.97 1.31
CA PRO A 216 -11.08 -6.71 1.95
C PRO A 216 -11.54 -6.10 3.27
N ALA A 217 -10.63 -5.58 4.09
CA ALA A 217 -10.97 -4.92 5.35
C ALA A 217 -11.77 -3.63 5.09
N THR A 218 -11.30 -2.79 4.16
CA THR A 218 -11.97 -1.55 3.76
C THR A 218 -13.34 -1.80 3.15
N ALA A 219 -13.45 -2.82 2.27
CA ALA A 219 -14.74 -3.23 1.69
C ALA A 219 -15.75 -3.63 2.77
N GLY A 220 -15.32 -4.41 3.77
CA GLY A 220 -16.17 -4.84 4.88
C GLY A 220 -16.59 -3.69 5.80
N GLU A 221 -15.71 -2.72 6.05
CA GLU A 221 -16.00 -1.56 6.91
C GLU A 221 -16.90 -0.52 6.24
N LEU A 222 -16.73 -0.28 4.95
CA LEU A 222 -17.44 0.79 4.23
C LEU A 222 -18.65 0.31 3.44
N GLY A 223 -18.68 -0.95 3.03
CA GLY A 223 -19.70 -1.44 2.10
C GLY A 223 -19.62 -0.82 0.70
N ILE A 224 -18.45 -0.35 0.30
CA ILE A 224 -18.16 0.28 -1.00
C ILE A 224 -17.40 -0.72 -1.86
N GLY A 225 -17.59 -0.70 -3.19
CA GLY A 225 -16.82 -1.50 -4.13
C GLY A 225 -15.32 -1.16 -4.06
N VAL A 226 -14.47 -2.18 -4.08
CA VAL A 226 -13.00 -2.00 -3.95
C VAL A 226 -12.29 -2.72 -5.09
N VAL A 227 -11.31 -2.06 -5.70
CA VAL A 227 -10.30 -2.68 -6.54
C VAL A 227 -8.95 -2.69 -5.83
N ASP A 228 -8.30 -3.83 -5.76
CA ASP A 228 -6.92 -3.94 -5.30
C ASP A 228 -5.98 -3.79 -6.48
N ALA A 229 -5.19 -2.73 -6.49
CA ALA A 229 -4.25 -2.44 -7.56
C ALA A 229 -2.95 -1.86 -7.01
N GLY A 230 -1.85 -2.06 -7.72
CA GLY A 230 -0.56 -1.51 -7.28
C GLY A 230 0.55 -1.66 -8.30
N MET A 231 1.77 -1.43 -7.85
CA MET A 231 2.96 -1.53 -8.70
C MET A 231 3.67 -2.86 -8.48
N ALA A 232 4.19 -3.41 -9.57
CA ALA A 232 4.98 -4.63 -9.53
C ALA A 232 6.29 -4.43 -8.80
N GLN A 233 6.66 -5.38 -7.93
CA GLN A 233 7.95 -5.35 -7.26
C GLN A 233 8.52 -6.74 -7.00
N LEU A 234 9.85 -6.80 -6.93
CA LEU A 234 10.62 -7.96 -6.51
C LEU A 234 11.14 -7.75 -5.09
N ALA A 235 11.42 -8.84 -4.41
CA ALA A 235 12.00 -8.84 -3.05
C ALA A 235 11.17 -8.03 -2.03
N MET A 236 9.85 -7.97 -2.20
CA MET A 236 8.91 -7.38 -1.25
C MET A 236 9.18 -7.88 0.17
N HIS A 237 9.10 -6.99 1.17
CA HIS A 237 9.43 -7.22 2.58
C HIS A 237 10.91 -7.50 2.86
N SER A 238 11.80 -7.31 1.90
CA SER A 238 13.24 -7.36 2.13
C SER A 238 13.80 -5.99 2.52
N ALA A 239 15.05 -5.95 2.97
CA ALA A 239 15.75 -4.68 3.22
C ALA A 239 15.97 -3.85 1.94
N ARG A 240 15.90 -4.47 0.75
CA ARG A 240 16.11 -3.82 -0.56
C ARG A 240 15.10 -4.34 -1.56
N GLU A 241 13.96 -3.71 -1.61
CA GLU A 241 12.89 -3.99 -2.58
C GLU A 241 13.21 -3.35 -3.93
N THR A 242 12.65 -3.89 -4.98
CA THR A 242 12.93 -3.45 -6.36
C THR A 242 11.63 -3.31 -7.13
N ALA A 243 11.36 -2.13 -7.64
CA ALA A 243 10.24 -1.83 -8.55
C ALA A 243 10.75 -1.43 -9.93
N GLY A 244 9.88 -1.38 -10.90
CA GLY A 244 10.16 -0.77 -12.20
C GLY A 244 10.20 0.75 -12.09
N SER A 245 11.17 1.39 -12.74
CA SER A 245 11.35 2.85 -12.65
C SER A 245 10.27 3.64 -13.38
N LEU A 246 9.53 3.02 -14.32
CA LEU A 246 8.42 3.64 -15.06
C LEU A 246 7.06 3.45 -14.38
N ASP A 247 6.91 2.38 -13.58
CA ASP A 247 5.63 2.00 -12.98
C ASP A 247 5.01 3.10 -12.08
N PRO A 248 5.79 3.88 -11.29
CA PRO A 248 5.23 4.95 -10.48
C PRO A 248 4.50 6.03 -11.30
N GLY A 249 5.10 6.47 -12.42
CA GLY A 249 4.47 7.47 -13.28
C GLY A 249 3.21 6.96 -13.97
N TRP A 250 3.18 5.70 -14.38
CA TRP A 250 1.97 5.10 -14.95
C TRP A 250 0.87 4.90 -13.90
N PHE A 251 1.22 4.52 -12.69
CA PHE A 251 0.23 4.37 -11.63
C PHE A 251 -0.32 5.72 -11.19
N GLU A 252 0.51 6.77 -11.09
CA GLU A 252 0.10 8.15 -10.85
C GLU A 252 -0.92 8.62 -11.91
N ALA A 253 -0.63 8.41 -13.20
CA ALA A 253 -1.54 8.78 -14.28
C ALA A 253 -2.90 8.06 -14.18
N ALA A 254 -2.91 6.76 -13.92
CA ALA A 254 -4.13 5.99 -13.77
C ALA A 254 -4.96 6.43 -12.55
N LEU A 255 -4.29 6.69 -11.40
CA LEU A 255 -4.96 7.17 -10.19
C LEU A 255 -5.52 8.57 -10.37
N SER A 256 -4.79 9.46 -11.05
CA SER A 256 -5.26 10.84 -11.35
C SER A 256 -6.53 10.82 -12.18
N VAL A 257 -6.65 9.92 -13.16
CA VAL A 257 -7.89 9.76 -13.93
C VAL A 257 -9.01 9.21 -13.02
N ALA A 258 -8.74 8.14 -12.28
CA ALA A 258 -9.74 7.51 -11.43
C ALA A 258 -10.27 8.43 -10.31
N LEU A 259 -9.46 9.35 -9.80
CA LEU A 259 -9.85 10.31 -8.75
C LEU A 259 -10.70 11.47 -9.26
N ARG A 260 -10.79 11.69 -10.57
CA ARG A 260 -11.66 12.73 -11.17
C ARG A 260 -13.14 12.30 -11.26
N GLY A 261 -13.40 10.99 -11.20
CA GLY A 261 -14.73 10.39 -11.31
C GLY A 261 -15.13 10.00 -12.72
#